data_e886116cf411c1fcb435fddabb17a73d
#
_entry.id   e886116cf411c1fcb435fddabb17a73d
#
_cell.length_a   1.000
_cell.length_b   1.000
_cell.length_c   1.000
_cell.angle_alpha   90.00
_cell.angle_beta   90.00
_cell.angle_gamma   90.00
#
_symmetry.space_group_name_H-M   'P 1'
#
loop_
_entity.id
_entity.type
_entity.pdbx_description
1 polymer ?
#
loop_
_entity_poly.entity_id
_entity_poly.type
_entity_poly.pdbx_seq_one_letter_code
_entity_poly.pdbx_strand_id
1 'polypeptide(L)'
;MRLIDGRVPLLIELKDQSRQLSQTDGRLEQATIDALSLYQGPVAVMSFNPYMIENLAKLTPDLPLGLTTGSFMDPSWSIDAERIAHLSQITDFDHKRYSFVSYFALELASPCIQTLKEQGVAIFTWTIRSPEAEAIARQTVDNITFEGYLAAHP
;
A
#
# COMPACT_ATOMS: atom_id res chain seq x y z
N MET A 1 -12.87 -11.60 -8.98
CA MET A 1 -13.05 -10.83 -10.21
C MET A 1 -14.48 -10.84 -10.74
N ARG A 2 -15.12 -11.98 -11.05
CA ARG A 2 -16.50 -12.04 -11.59
C ARG A 2 -17.57 -11.35 -10.71
N LEU A 3 -17.44 -11.39 -9.37
CA LEU A 3 -18.40 -10.72 -8.48
C LEU A 3 -18.35 -9.20 -8.61
N ILE A 4 -17.15 -8.64 -8.75
CA ILE A 4 -16.92 -7.20 -8.82
C ILE A 4 -17.17 -6.68 -10.23
N ASP A 5 -16.68 -7.40 -11.24
CA ASP A 5 -16.99 -7.20 -12.66
C ASP A 5 -16.85 -5.74 -13.13
N GLY A 6 -15.79 -5.07 -12.69
CA GLY A 6 -15.51 -3.67 -13.03
C GLY A 6 -16.41 -2.61 -12.40
N ARG A 7 -17.40 -3.00 -11.56
CA ARG A 7 -18.40 -2.07 -11.00
C ARG A 7 -17.84 -1.09 -9.98
N VAL A 8 -16.74 -1.44 -9.34
CA VAL A 8 -16.03 -0.60 -8.37
C VAL A 8 -14.52 -0.77 -8.54
N PRO A 9 -13.71 0.23 -8.21
CA PRO A 9 -12.27 0.08 -8.17
C PRO A 9 -11.82 -1.00 -7.19
N LEU A 10 -10.72 -1.68 -7.51
CA LEU A 10 -10.06 -2.66 -6.64
C LEU A 10 -8.74 -2.13 -6.13
N LEU A 11 -8.52 -2.19 -4.84
CA LEU A 11 -7.21 -2.06 -4.21
C LEU A 11 -6.82 -3.44 -3.64
N ILE A 12 -5.78 -4.03 -4.19
CA ILE A 12 -5.33 -5.39 -3.84
C ILE A 12 -4.03 -5.29 -3.06
N GLU A 13 -4.00 -5.87 -1.88
CA GLU A 13 -2.76 -6.02 -1.12
C GLU A 13 -2.17 -7.41 -1.31
N LEU A 14 -0.92 -7.48 -1.78
CA LEU A 14 -0.12 -8.70 -1.79
C LEU A 14 0.62 -8.83 -0.47
N LYS A 15 0.31 -9.92 0.26
CA LYS A 15 0.95 -10.20 1.55
C LYS A 15 2.18 -11.08 1.39
N ASP A 16 3.31 -10.59 1.86
CA ASP A 16 4.54 -11.37 1.95
C ASP A 16 4.34 -12.55 2.91
N GLN A 17 4.51 -13.75 2.39
CA GLN A 17 4.34 -14.97 3.15
C GLN A 17 5.54 -15.29 4.07
N SER A 18 6.70 -14.71 3.78
CA SER A 18 7.91 -14.89 4.60
C SER A 18 7.88 -14.09 5.90
N ARG A 19 7.10 -13.00 5.94
CA ARG A 19 7.07 -11.98 7.01
C ARG A 19 8.42 -11.27 7.25
N GLN A 20 9.36 -11.39 6.33
CA GLN A 20 10.69 -10.77 6.40
C GLN A 20 10.84 -9.57 5.46
N LEU A 21 9.86 -9.37 4.58
CA LEU A 21 9.87 -8.32 3.56
C LEU A 21 11.17 -8.32 2.74
N SER A 22 11.62 -9.53 2.42
CA SER A 22 12.82 -9.82 1.62
C SER A 22 12.47 -10.15 0.18
N GLN A 23 13.47 -10.46 -0.63
CA GLN A 23 13.27 -10.86 -2.03
C GLN A 23 12.35 -12.08 -2.14
N THR A 24 11.45 -12.04 -3.12
CA THR A 24 10.50 -13.12 -3.42
C THR A 24 10.90 -13.85 -4.70
N ASP A 25 10.30 -15.01 -4.92
CA ASP A 25 10.51 -15.79 -6.17
C ASP A 25 9.60 -15.31 -7.32
N GLY A 26 8.78 -14.30 -7.10
CA GLY A 26 7.89 -13.68 -8.10
C GLY A 26 6.64 -14.46 -8.45
N ARG A 27 6.43 -15.66 -7.89
CA ARG A 27 5.27 -16.51 -8.24
C ARG A 27 3.93 -15.90 -7.87
N LEU A 28 3.84 -15.25 -6.71
CA LEU A 28 2.59 -14.60 -6.28
C LEU A 28 2.30 -13.37 -7.14
N GLU A 29 3.32 -12.61 -7.46
CA GLU A 29 3.23 -11.44 -8.34
C GLU A 29 2.75 -11.86 -9.73
N GLN A 30 3.36 -12.88 -10.33
CA GLN A 30 2.94 -13.39 -11.63
C GLN A 30 1.49 -13.91 -11.59
N ALA A 31 1.13 -14.72 -10.60
CA ALA A 31 -0.23 -15.23 -10.45
C ALA A 31 -1.27 -14.11 -10.29
N THR A 32 -0.87 -13.00 -9.63
CA THR A 32 -1.72 -11.82 -9.50
C THR A 32 -1.96 -11.17 -10.86
N ILE A 33 -0.91 -10.95 -11.65
CA ILE A 33 -1.04 -10.38 -13.00
C ILE A 33 -1.87 -11.28 -13.90
N ASP A 34 -1.65 -12.60 -13.86
CA ASP A 34 -2.44 -13.55 -14.64
C ASP A 34 -3.94 -13.48 -14.26
N ALA A 35 -4.25 -13.37 -12.97
CA ALA A 35 -5.63 -13.21 -12.49
C ALA A 35 -6.25 -11.86 -12.90
N LEU A 36 -5.45 -10.81 -13.05
CA LEU A 36 -5.89 -9.49 -13.46
C LEU A 36 -6.02 -9.34 -14.99
N SER A 37 -5.39 -10.20 -15.78
CA SER A 37 -5.32 -10.06 -17.24
C SER A 37 -6.68 -9.94 -17.94
N LEU A 38 -7.74 -10.50 -17.35
CA LEU A 38 -9.11 -10.46 -17.88
C LEU A 38 -10.00 -9.45 -17.13
N TYR A 39 -9.47 -8.71 -16.14
CA TYR A 39 -10.24 -7.74 -15.39
C TYR A 39 -10.24 -6.38 -16.11
N GLN A 40 -11.43 -5.81 -16.35
CA GLN A 40 -11.60 -4.57 -17.12
C GLN A 40 -11.90 -3.35 -16.23
N GLY A 41 -11.93 -3.50 -14.90
CA GLY A 41 -12.19 -2.40 -13.98
C GLY A 41 -10.92 -1.69 -13.53
N PRO A 42 -11.05 -0.52 -12.90
CA PRO A 42 -9.93 0.14 -12.25
C PRO A 42 -9.33 -0.76 -11.16
N VAL A 43 -8.01 -0.87 -11.14
CA VAL A 43 -7.29 -1.68 -10.17
C VAL A 43 -5.97 -1.04 -9.80
N ALA A 44 -5.60 -1.15 -8.52
CA ALA A 44 -4.26 -0.84 -8.02
C ALA A 44 -3.80 -1.98 -7.11
N VAL A 45 -2.50 -2.16 -7.02
CA VAL A 45 -1.90 -3.20 -6.17
C VAL A 45 -0.93 -2.56 -5.20
N MET A 46 -0.89 -3.05 -3.96
CA MET A 46 0.03 -2.59 -2.95
C MET A 46 0.64 -3.76 -2.17
N SER A 47 1.76 -3.52 -1.52
CA SER A 47 2.41 -4.46 -0.61
C SER A 47 3.26 -3.74 0.42
N PHE A 48 3.45 -4.36 1.58
CA PHE A 48 4.49 -4.00 2.55
C PHE A 48 5.89 -4.34 2.05
N ASN A 49 6.00 -5.29 1.11
CA ASN A 49 7.28 -5.73 0.60
C ASN A 49 7.67 -4.96 -0.67
N PRO A 50 8.68 -4.07 -0.64
CA PRO A 50 9.11 -3.30 -1.80
C PRO A 50 9.57 -4.18 -2.97
N TYR A 51 10.17 -5.34 -2.68
CA TYR A 51 10.62 -6.27 -3.74
C TYR A 51 9.44 -6.86 -4.53
N MET A 52 8.29 -7.10 -3.87
CA MET A 52 7.08 -7.53 -4.58
C MET A 52 6.59 -6.44 -5.53
N ILE A 53 6.64 -5.18 -5.10
CA ILE A 53 6.26 -4.04 -5.95
C ILE A 53 7.25 -3.88 -7.11
N GLU A 54 8.56 -4.05 -6.85
CA GLU A 54 9.56 -4.05 -7.94
C GLU A 54 9.31 -5.14 -8.99
N ASN A 55 8.94 -6.33 -8.54
CA ASN A 55 8.61 -7.43 -9.46
C ASN A 55 7.35 -7.13 -10.27
N LEU A 56 6.30 -6.61 -9.62
CA LEU A 56 5.08 -6.17 -10.30
C LEU A 56 5.36 -5.06 -11.33
N ALA A 57 6.17 -4.07 -10.99
CA ALA A 57 6.53 -2.97 -11.90
C ALA A 57 7.26 -3.46 -13.16
N LYS A 58 8.05 -4.54 -13.05
CA LYS A 58 8.69 -5.18 -14.22
C LYS A 58 7.69 -5.94 -15.09
N LEU A 59 6.69 -6.57 -14.47
CA LEU A 59 5.67 -7.37 -15.17
C LEU A 59 4.59 -6.50 -15.82
N THR A 60 4.26 -5.37 -15.21
CA THR A 60 3.17 -4.49 -15.66
C THR A 60 3.44 -3.03 -15.28
N PRO A 61 4.19 -2.29 -16.11
CA PRO A 61 4.61 -0.91 -15.80
C PRO A 61 3.46 0.09 -15.72
N ASP A 62 2.31 -0.22 -16.32
CA ASP A 62 1.15 0.68 -16.35
C ASP A 62 0.17 0.47 -15.18
N LEU A 63 0.38 -0.56 -14.35
CA LEU A 63 -0.48 -0.82 -13.19
C LEU A 63 -0.13 0.14 -12.06
N PRO A 64 -1.11 0.89 -11.49
CA PRO A 64 -0.87 1.68 -10.30
C PRO A 64 -0.40 0.81 -9.13
N LEU A 65 0.79 1.08 -8.63
CA LEU A 65 1.43 0.33 -7.56
C LEU A 65 1.66 1.21 -6.33
N GLY A 66 1.43 0.67 -5.14
CA GLY A 66 1.59 1.38 -3.88
C GLY A 66 2.49 0.66 -2.88
N LEU A 67 3.23 1.43 -2.10
CA LEU A 67 3.98 0.93 -0.96
C LEU A 67 3.11 1.06 0.30
N THR A 68 2.84 -0.07 0.97
CA THR A 68 2.22 -0.06 2.29
C THR A 68 3.33 -0.06 3.35
N THR A 69 3.28 0.86 4.32
CA THR A 69 4.38 1.02 5.27
C THR A 69 3.96 1.73 6.56
N GLY A 70 4.90 1.88 7.49
CA GLY A 70 4.79 2.51 8.78
C GLY A 70 6.12 2.42 9.51
N SER A 71 6.15 2.67 10.81
CA SER A 71 7.38 2.55 11.61
C SER A 71 7.83 1.11 11.89
N PHE A 72 6.96 0.13 11.65
CA PHE A 72 7.20 -1.29 11.96
C PHE A 72 7.51 -1.56 13.45
N MET A 73 7.06 -0.69 14.35
CA MET A 73 7.31 -0.82 15.79
C MET A 73 6.49 -1.92 16.47
N ASP A 74 5.48 -2.49 15.79
CA ASP A 74 4.70 -3.60 16.34
C ASP A 74 5.59 -4.85 16.46
N PRO A 75 5.69 -5.49 17.66
CA PRO A 75 6.53 -6.68 17.87
C PRO A 75 6.13 -7.91 17.05
N SER A 76 4.96 -7.89 16.41
CA SER A 76 4.53 -8.99 15.52
C SER A 76 5.34 -9.05 14.20
N TRP A 77 6.05 -7.99 13.85
CA TRP A 77 6.96 -8.00 12.72
C TRP A 77 8.23 -8.78 13.05
N SER A 78 8.52 -9.80 12.27
CA SER A 78 9.72 -10.63 12.39
C SER A 78 10.84 -10.13 11.48
N ILE A 79 11.08 -8.83 11.53
CA ILE A 79 12.04 -8.11 10.66
C ILE A 79 13.21 -7.65 11.53
N ASP A 80 14.43 -7.71 11.04
CA ASP A 80 15.58 -7.20 11.75
C ASP A 80 15.60 -5.67 11.82
N ALA A 81 16.34 -5.14 12.81
CA ALA A 81 16.35 -3.71 13.09
C ALA A 81 16.90 -2.85 11.94
N GLU A 82 17.86 -3.36 11.16
CA GLU A 82 18.44 -2.66 10.01
C GLU A 82 17.38 -2.53 8.90
N ARG A 83 16.65 -3.60 8.62
CA ARG A 83 15.57 -3.60 7.63
C ARG A 83 14.41 -2.72 8.07
N ILE A 84 14.03 -2.72 9.37
CA ILE A 84 13.04 -1.79 9.93
C ILE A 84 13.47 -0.35 9.69
N ALA A 85 14.71 0.00 10.04
CA ALA A 85 15.23 1.36 9.86
C ALA A 85 15.18 1.80 8.38
N HIS A 86 15.47 0.90 7.45
CA HIS A 86 15.38 1.17 6.02
C HIS A 86 13.93 1.40 5.56
N LEU A 87 13.03 0.48 5.91
CA LEU A 87 11.62 0.52 5.50
C LEU A 87 10.87 1.74 6.09
N SER A 88 11.14 2.07 7.36
CA SER A 88 10.47 3.18 8.05
C SER A 88 10.82 4.56 7.49
N GLN A 89 11.95 4.69 6.82
CA GLN A 89 12.37 5.93 6.14
C GLN A 89 11.79 6.07 4.73
N ILE A 90 11.09 5.05 4.23
CA ILE A 90 10.50 4.99 2.89
C ILE A 90 11.54 5.27 1.79
N THR A 91 12.79 4.84 2.01
CA THR A 91 13.90 5.05 1.07
C THR A 91 13.73 4.27 -0.23
N ASP A 92 12.90 3.23 -0.23
CA ASP A 92 12.57 2.43 -1.42
C ASP A 92 11.55 3.14 -2.34
N PHE A 93 10.98 4.28 -1.94
CA PHE A 93 9.99 4.97 -2.76
C PHE A 93 10.63 5.60 -4.00
N ASP A 94 10.17 5.18 -5.16
CA ASP A 94 10.59 5.71 -6.46
C ASP A 94 9.34 6.15 -7.25
N HIS A 95 9.21 7.44 -7.51
CA HIS A 95 8.09 8.04 -8.27
C HIS A 95 7.87 7.43 -9.65
N LYS A 96 8.86 6.74 -10.22
CA LYS A 96 8.70 6.04 -11.49
C LYS A 96 8.03 4.68 -11.36
N ARG A 97 7.95 4.15 -10.15
CA ARG A 97 7.43 2.81 -9.85
C ARG A 97 6.18 2.84 -8.99
N TYR A 98 6.09 3.81 -8.08
CA TYR A 98 4.99 3.90 -7.12
C TYR A 98 4.09 5.08 -7.43
N SER A 99 2.78 4.81 -7.42
CA SER A 99 1.74 5.80 -7.62
C SER A 99 1.24 6.41 -6.31
N PHE A 100 1.40 5.70 -5.19
CA PHE A 100 0.91 6.11 -3.87
C PHE A 100 1.66 5.41 -2.73
N VAL A 101 1.51 5.97 -1.52
CA VAL A 101 1.91 5.34 -0.26
C VAL A 101 0.67 5.09 0.59
N SER A 102 0.54 3.91 1.19
CA SER A 102 -0.47 3.58 2.19
C SER A 102 0.19 3.47 3.56
N TYR A 103 0.00 4.47 4.42
CA TYR A 103 0.76 4.65 5.66
C TYR A 103 -0.08 4.36 6.91
N PHE A 104 0.57 3.90 7.99
CA PHE A 104 -0.09 3.56 9.23
C PHE A 104 -0.78 4.78 9.87
N ALA A 105 -2.07 4.64 10.20
CA ALA A 105 -2.93 5.78 10.58
C ALA A 105 -2.49 6.52 11.84
N LEU A 106 -1.88 5.82 12.80
CA LEU A 106 -1.44 6.43 14.05
C LEU A 106 -0.14 7.25 13.91
N GLU A 107 0.50 7.23 12.74
CA GLU A 107 1.80 7.83 12.49
C GLU A 107 1.78 8.87 11.36
N LEU A 108 0.61 9.35 10.96
CA LEU A 108 0.46 10.30 9.85
C LEU A 108 1.17 11.64 10.05
N ALA A 109 1.53 11.98 11.28
CA ALA A 109 2.34 13.17 11.59
C ALA A 109 3.84 12.99 11.27
N SER A 110 4.25 11.84 10.75
CA SER A 110 5.67 11.57 10.41
C SER A 110 6.20 12.56 9.37
N PRO A 111 7.42 13.09 9.55
CA PRO A 111 8.04 14.00 8.58
C PRO A 111 8.16 13.42 7.17
N CYS A 112 8.36 12.11 7.03
CA CYS A 112 8.45 11.48 5.71
C CYS A 112 7.12 11.59 4.93
N ILE A 113 5.97 11.52 5.61
CA ILE A 113 4.66 11.70 4.98
C ILE A 113 4.49 13.14 4.51
N GLN A 114 4.88 14.12 5.31
CA GLN A 114 4.83 15.53 4.90
C GLN A 114 5.70 15.76 3.65
N THR A 115 6.91 15.23 3.63
CA THR A 115 7.80 15.33 2.47
C THR A 115 7.20 14.71 1.21
N LEU A 116 6.61 13.52 1.31
CA LEU A 116 5.96 12.86 0.17
C LEU A 116 4.75 13.65 -0.35
N LYS A 117 3.95 14.24 0.54
CA LYS A 117 2.84 15.13 0.14
C LYS A 117 3.33 16.36 -0.61
N GLU A 118 4.39 17.01 -0.14
CA GLU A 118 5.01 18.16 -0.81
C GLU A 118 5.54 17.80 -2.20
N GLN A 119 5.91 16.54 -2.41
CA GLN A 119 6.29 15.99 -3.72
C GLN A 119 5.11 15.57 -4.59
N GLY A 120 3.86 15.72 -4.11
CA GLY A 120 2.65 15.37 -4.86
C GLY A 120 2.31 13.88 -4.86
N VAL A 121 2.89 13.09 -3.95
CA VAL A 121 2.56 11.66 -3.80
C VAL A 121 1.20 11.51 -3.15
N ALA A 122 0.33 10.69 -3.74
CA ALA A 122 -0.93 10.32 -3.13
C ALA A 122 -0.72 9.50 -1.85
N ILE A 123 -1.31 9.93 -0.74
CA ILE A 123 -1.20 9.27 0.55
C ILE A 123 -2.53 8.61 0.92
N PHE A 124 -2.50 7.30 1.10
CA PHE A 124 -3.58 6.52 1.70
C PHE A 124 -3.21 6.16 3.13
N THR A 125 -4.18 5.71 3.91
CA THR A 125 -3.90 5.24 5.28
C THR A 125 -4.70 4.00 5.67
N TRP A 126 -4.19 3.26 6.63
CA TRP A 126 -4.74 2.01 7.19
C TRP A 126 -4.45 1.91 8.69
N THR A 127 -5.26 1.30 9.53
CA THR A 127 -6.64 0.91 9.26
C THR A 127 -7.54 1.81 10.10
N ILE A 128 -8.46 2.49 9.48
CA ILE A 128 -9.42 3.36 10.13
C ILE A 128 -10.59 2.52 10.65
N ARG A 129 -11.00 2.74 11.91
CA ARG A 129 -12.00 1.90 12.59
C ARG A 129 -13.18 2.68 13.17
N SER A 130 -13.25 3.99 12.94
CA SER A 130 -14.40 4.79 13.35
C SER A 130 -14.56 6.04 12.49
N PRO A 131 -15.78 6.62 12.45
CA PRO A 131 -16.02 7.89 11.76
C PRO A 131 -15.17 9.06 12.27
N GLU A 132 -14.89 9.09 13.59
CA GLU A 132 -14.05 10.13 14.20
C GLU A 132 -12.60 10.02 13.71
N ALA A 133 -12.05 8.80 13.69
CA ALA A 133 -10.71 8.55 13.16
C ALA A 133 -10.63 8.87 11.65
N GLU A 134 -11.69 8.57 10.89
CA GLU A 134 -11.81 8.95 9.49
C GLU A 134 -11.73 10.46 9.31
N ALA A 135 -12.53 11.22 10.06
CA ALA A 135 -12.56 12.67 9.96
C ALA A 135 -11.20 13.32 10.26
N ILE A 136 -10.44 12.76 11.19
CA ILE A 136 -9.08 13.19 11.50
C ILE A 136 -8.12 12.82 10.37
N ALA A 137 -8.11 11.57 9.92
CA ALA A 137 -7.19 11.08 8.90
C ALA A 137 -7.35 11.84 7.57
N ARG A 138 -8.58 12.12 7.15
CA ARG A 138 -8.89 12.84 5.90
C ARG A 138 -8.38 14.29 5.85
N GLN A 139 -7.94 14.85 6.95
CA GLN A 139 -7.24 16.16 6.95
C GLN A 139 -5.81 16.03 6.37
N THR A 140 -5.27 14.81 6.33
CA THR A 140 -3.90 14.56 5.91
C THR A 140 -3.81 13.70 4.66
N VAL A 141 -4.73 12.74 4.47
CA VAL A 141 -4.62 11.71 3.43
C VAL A 141 -5.67 11.88 2.33
N ASP A 142 -5.38 11.33 1.16
CA ASP A 142 -6.27 11.36 -0.01
C ASP A 142 -7.33 10.26 0.05
N ASN A 143 -7.02 9.11 0.68
CA ASN A 143 -8.00 8.04 0.87
C ASN A 143 -7.65 7.15 2.07
N ILE A 144 -8.62 6.32 2.49
CA ILE A 144 -8.50 5.46 3.66
C ILE A 144 -8.80 4.00 3.35
N THR A 145 -8.13 3.09 4.06
CA THR A 145 -8.55 1.70 4.23
C THR A 145 -9.24 1.58 5.59
N PHE A 146 -10.47 1.10 5.61
CA PHE A 146 -11.30 1.05 6.83
C PHE A 146 -11.89 -0.34 7.07
N GLU A 147 -12.24 -0.61 8.31
CA GLU A 147 -12.94 -1.82 8.71
C GLU A 147 -13.85 -1.57 9.92
N GLY A 148 -14.91 -2.40 10.05
CA GLY A 148 -15.80 -2.41 11.22
C GLY A 148 -16.87 -1.32 11.25
N TYR A 149 -16.90 -0.40 10.31
CA TYR A 149 -17.95 0.61 10.14
C TYR A 149 -18.14 0.93 8.65
N LEU A 150 -19.15 1.73 8.33
CA LEU A 150 -19.38 2.23 6.97
C LEU A 150 -18.75 3.62 6.85
N ALA A 151 -17.69 3.73 6.04
CA ALA A 151 -17.02 5.01 5.81
C ALA A 151 -17.93 5.97 5.03
N ALA A 152 -17.77 7.28 5.29
CA ALA A 152 -18.38 8.29 4.47
C ALA A 152 -17.81 8.23 3.04
N HIS A 153 -18.66 8.55 2.05
CA HIS A 153 -18.16 8.71 0.70
C HIS A 153 -17.21 9.91 0.62
N PRO A 154 -16.09 9.78 -0.12
CA PRO A 154 -15.18 10.90 -0.33
C PRO A 154 -15.82 12.04 -1.10
#